data_3ac73d3fd8c5135a3a96d878abf91f9e
#
_entry.id   3ac73d3fd8c5135a3a96d878abf91f9e
#
_cell.length_a   1.000
_cell.length_b   1.000
_cell.length_c   1.000
_cell.angle_alpha   90.00
_cell.angle_beta   90.00
_cell.angle_gamma   90.00
#
_symmetry.space_group_name_H-M   'P 1'
#
loop_
_entity.id
_entity.type
_entity.pdbx_description
1 polymer ?
#
loop_
_entity_poly.entity_id
_entity_poly.type
_entity_poly.pdbx_seq_one_letter_code
_entity_poly.pdbx_strand_id
1 'polypeptide(L)'
;MKTIITIQHTQAVHHTNGMVGSWTDWKLTEEGINQAKNIGEKLKRELTGKEFVIYSSDLLRAKQTAESVGSCLGVTPVLRSELRERNLGKCCGKSVQWLRENMDQPERTIDDRLFSDAESRREEWNRLKPFFDEIMSNDEENIIVVSHGDLLSVFNIMFLGLDVETLNTCEISGLSGGVSRLVENNDGKRFIKRISDMSYIK
;
A
#
# COMPACT_ATOMS: atom_id res chain seq x y z
N MET A 1 14.45 -17.90 0.44
CA MET A 1 14.14 -16.76 1.37
C MET A 1 13.42 -15.70 0.56
N LYS A 2 12.28 -15.19 1.05
CA LYS A 2 11.50 -14.17 0.33
C LYS A 2 11.63 -12.80 1.03
N THR A 3 11.91 -11.76 0.28
CA THR A 3 11.96 -10.38 0.77
C THR A 3 10.88 -9.56 0.06
N ILE A 4 10.00 -8.93 0.82
CA ILE A 4 8.98 -8.02 0.30
C ILE A 4 9.27 -6.62 0.84
N ILE A 5 9.40 -5.66 -0.07
CA ILE A 5 9.49 -4.24 0.26
C ILE A 5 8.14 -3.62 -0.06
N THR A 6 7.45 -3.07 0.93
CA THR A 6 6.22 -2.33 0.68
C THR A 6 6.48 -0.84 0.72
N ILE A 7 5.86 -0.09 -0.18
CA ILE A 7 5.98 1.36 -0.30
C ILE A 7 4.55 1.93 -0.31
N GLN A 8 4.21 2.74 0.68
CA GLN A 8 3.00 3.54 0.58
C GLN A 8 3.28 4.68 -0.42
N HIS A 9 2.39 4.89 -1.40
CA HIS A 9 2.56 5.95 -2.39
C HIS A 9 2.98 7.27 -1.72
N THR A 10 3.78 8.08 -2.41
CA THR A 10 4.29 9.34 -1.89
C THR A 10 3.22 10.44 -1.87
N GLN A 11 3.56 11.64 -1.44
CA GLN A 11 2.59 12.73 -1.27
C GLN A 11 1.78 12.97 -2.55
N ALA A 12 0.45 12.85 -2.45
CA ALA A 12 -0.49 13.11 -3.53
C ALA A 12 -1.37 14.33 -3.21
N VAL A 13 -2.00 14.89 -4.23
CA VAL A 13 -2.79 16.14 -4.13
C VAL A 13 -3.85 16.08 -3.04
N HIS A 14 -4.50 14.92 -2.84
CA HIS A 14 -5.53 14.78 -1.79
C HIS A 14 -4.98 14.94 -0.36
N HIS A 15 -3.68 14.73 -0.13
CA HIS A 15 -3.06 14.99 1.16
C HIS A 15 -2.97 16.49 1.50
N THR A 16 -3.08 17.37 0.50
CA THR A 16 -2.90 18.82 0.64
C THR A 16 -4.16 19.64 0.46
N ASN A 17 -5.22 19.05 -0.10
CA ASN A 17 -6.45 19.75 -0.44
C ASN A 17 -7.67 19.36 0.43
N GLY A 18 -7.48 18.47 1.43
CA GLY A 18 -8.55 18.03 2.33
C GLY A 18 -9.58 17.10 1.68
N MET A 19 -9.26 16.50 0.54
CA MET A 19 -10.15 15.58 -0.18
C MET A 19 -9.87 14.12 0.19
N VAL A 20 -10.88 13.27 0.05
CA VAL A 20 -10.75 11.82 0.24
C VAL A 20 -9.97 11.22 -0.92
N GLY A 21 -9.02 10.34 -0.61
CA GLY A 21 -8.27 9.55 -1.57
C GLY A 21 -9.11 8.40 -2.13
N SER A 22 -9.07 7.24 -1.47
CA SER A 22 -9.78 6.04 -1.90
C SER A 22 -9.61 5.73 -3.40
N TRP A 23 -10.65 5.33 -4.12
CA TRP A 23 -10.62 5.04 -5.56
C TRP A 23 -10.77 6.32 -6.39
N THR A 24 -9.74 7.15 -6.34
CA THR A 24 -9.63 8.40 -7.11
C THR A 24 -8.27 8.50 -7.77
N ASP A 25 -8.19 9.19 -8.89
CA ASP A 25 -6.96 9.40 -9.66
C ASP A 25 -6.22 10.69 -9.28
N TRP A 26 -6.11 10.96 -7.96
CA TRP A 26 -5.25 12.02 -7.48
C TRP A 26 -3.79 11.76 -7.86
N LYS A 27 -3.19 12.68 -8.60
CA LYS A 27 -1.77 12.61 -8.96
C LYS A 27 -0.87 12.95 -7.77
N LEU A 28 0.42 12.59 -7.88
CA LEU A 28 1.44 13.07 -6.96
C LEU A 28 1.57 14.60 -7.04
N THR A 29 1.97 15.21 -5.92
CA THR A 29 2.49 16.59 -5.90
C THR A 29 3.92 16.62 -6.45
N GLU A 30 4.48 17.81 -6.69
CA GLU A 30 5.90 17.94 -7.03
C GLU A 30 6.79 17.37 -5.93
N GLU A 31 6.45 17.61 -4.68
CA GLU A 31 7.13 17.01 -3.54
C GLU A 31 7.02 15.47 -3.57
N GLY A 32 5.83 14.92 -3.87
CA GLY A 32 5.64 13.48 -3.99
C GLY A 32 6.48 12.85 -5.11
N ILE A 33 6.64 13.53 -6.23
CA ILE A 33 7.51 13.07 -7.33
C ILE A 33 8.99 13.02 -6.86
N ASN A 34 9.46 14.05 -6.15
CA ASN A 34 10.81 14.08 -5.59
C ASN A 34 11.01 12.98 -4.55
N GLN A 35 10.06 12.78 -3.66
CA GLN A 35 10.07 11.69 -2.67
C GLN A 35 10.17 10.32 -3.35
N ALA A 36 9.37 10.07 -4.39
CA ALA A 36 9.39 8.80 -5.12
C ALA A 36 10.75 8.54 -5.79
N LYS A 37 11.37 9.59 -6.34
CA LYS A 37 12.73 9.51 -6.90
C LYS A 37 13.76 9.18 -5.82
N ASN A 38 13.71 9.86 -4.67
CA ASN A 38 14.63 9.60 -3.54
C ASN A 38 14.51 8.14 -3.05
N ILE A 39 13.29 7.62 -2.94
CA ILE A 39 13.05 6.21 -2.61
C ILE A 39 13.75 5.30 -3.64
N GLY A 40 13.52 5.54 -4.94
CA GLY A 40 14.13 4.75 -6.02
C GLY A 40 15.66 4.76 -5.98
N GLU A 41 16.25 5.92 -5.82
CA GLU A 41 17.71 6.11 -5.72
C GLU A 41 18.32 5.38 -4.51
N LYS A 42 17.65 5.42 -3.36
CA LYS A 42 18.10 4.75 -2.15
C LYS A 42 17.96 3.22 -2.29
N LEU A 43 16.83 2.74 -2.79
CA LEU A 43 16.63 1.33 -3.07
C LEU A 43 17.65 0.79 -4.09
N LYS A 44 17.96 1.54 -5.13
CA LYS A 44 18.99 1.16 -6.12
C LYS A 44 20.33 0.86 -5.45
N ARG A 45 20.76 1.67 -4.49
CA ARG A 45 22.01 1.45 -3.75
C ARG A 45 21.95 0.22 -2.84
N GLU A 46 20.80 0.03 -2.15
CA GLU A 46 20.62 -1.09 -1.20
C GLU A 46 20.41 -2.44 -1.88
N LEU A 47 19.89 -2.44 -3.11
CA LEU A 47 19.45 -3.64 -3.83
C LEU A 47 20.38 -4.02 -5.00
N THR A 48 21.58 -3.44 -5.04
CA THR A 48 22.58 -3.72 -6.09
C THR A 48 22.80 -5.23 -6.25
N GLY A 49 22.72 -5.73 -7.49
CA GLY A 49 22.95 -7.14 -7.82
C GLY A 49 21.78 -8.08 -7.48
N LYS A 50 20.61 -7.55 -7.12
CA LYS A 50 19.40 -8.34 -6.92
C LYS A 50 18.38 -8.07 -8.02
N GLU A 51 17.68 -9.12 -8.44
CA GLU A 51 16.52 -8.99 -9.32
C GLU A 51 15.27 -8.77 -8.48
N PHE A 52 14.40 -7.87 -8.95
CA PHE A 52 13.13 -7.53 -8.30
C PHE A 52 12.01 -7.48 -9.32
N VAL A 53 10.84 -7.86 -8.85
CA VAL A 53 9.58 -7.55 -9.51
C VAL A 53 8.88 -6.42 -8.73
N ILE A 54 8.25 -5.49 -9.45
CA ILE A 54 7.47 -4.40 -8.84
C ILE A 54 6.01 -4.60 -9.19
N TYR A 55 5.18 -4.80 -8.18
CA TYR A 55 3.72 -4.75 -8.29
C TYR A 55 3.21 -3.42 -7.75
N SER A 56 2.24 -2.84 -8.41
CA SER A 56 1.65 -1.57 -7.97
C SER A 56 0.14 -1.54 -8.14
N SER A 57 -0.53 -0.87 -7.23
CA SER A 57 -1.88 -0.38 -7.49
C SER A 57 -1.90 0.42 -8.80
N ASP A 58 -2.97 0.29 -9.55
CA ASP A 58 -3.22 1.03 -10.80
C ASP A 58 -3.77 2.45 -10.56
N LEU A 59 -4.14 2.81 -9.32
CA LEU A 59 -4.50 4.18 -8.98
C LEU A 59 -3.31 5.13 -9.18
N LEU A 60 -3.57 6.26 -9.82
CA LEU A 60 -2.55 7.14 -10.41
C LEU A 60 -1.38 7.47 -9.46
N ARG A 61 -1.63 7.80 -8.20
CA ARG A 61 -0.61 8.14 -7.20
C ARG A 61 0.36 6.99 -6.89
N ALA A 62 -0.15 5.77 -6.79
CA ALA A 62 0.65 4.58 -6.56
C ALA A 62 1.42 4.20 -7.83
N LYS A 63 0.75 4.23 -8.98
CA LYS A 63 1.36 4.01 -10.29
C LYS A 63 2.54 4.96 -10.52
N GLN A 64 2.37 6.27 -10.33
CA GLN A 64 3.42 7.27 -10.49
C GLN A 64 4.60 7.03 -9.52
N THR A 65 4.31 6.65 -8.28
CA THR A 65 5.36 6.27 -7.31
C THR A 65 6.14 5.06 -7.81
N ALA A 66 5.44 4.00 -8.25
CA ALA A 66 6.05 2.77 -8.75
C ALA A 66 6.86 3.00 -10.04
N GLU A 67 6.36 3.81 -10.96
CA GLU A 67 7.07 4.16 -12.20
C GLU A 67 8.37 4.92 -11.91
N SER A 68 8.36 5.85 -10.95
CA SER A 68 9.55 6.58 -10.53
C SER A 68 10.59 5.66 -9.89
N VAL A 69 10.16 4.78 -8.97
CA VAL A 69 11.03 3.77 -8.34
C VAL A 69 11.57 2.80 -9.40
N GLY A 70 10.68 2.29 -10.26
CA GLY A 70 11.04 1.35 -11.34
C GLY A 70 12.04 1.92 -12.33
N SER A 71 11.90 3.21 -12.68
CA SER A 71 12.86 3.91 -13.53
C SER A 71 14.27 3.93 -12.94
N CYS A 72 14.41 4.13 -11.63
CA CYS A 72 15.70 4.07 -10.94
C CYS A 72 16.30 2.66 -10.93
N LEU A 73 15.45 1.64 -10.80
CA LEU A 73 15.86 0.23 -10.71
C LEU A 73 16.00 -0.48 -12.07
N GLY A 74 15.51 0.14 -13.15
CA GLY A 74 15.46 -0.47 -14.49
C GLY A 74 14.35 -1.55 -14.63
N VAL A 75 13.28 -1.46 -13.85
CA VAL A 75 12.17 -2.43 -13.80
C VAL A 75 10.84 -1.74 -14.11
N THR A 76 10.05 -2.33 -15.00
CA THR A 76 8.70 -1.86 -15.30
C THR A 76 7.69 -2.43 -14.30
N PRO A 77 6.91 -1.60 -13.59
CA PRO A 77 5.90 -2.09 -12.65
C PRO A 77 4.74 -2.84 -13.33
N VAL A 78 4.28 -3.92 -12.71
CA VAL A 78 3.07 -4.65 -13.06
C VAL A 78 1.91 -4.07 -12.27
N LEU A 79 0.89 -3.57 -12.95
CA LEU A 79 -0.28 -2.96 -12.31
C LEU A 79 -1.30 -4.02 -11.89
N ARG A 80 -1.82 -3.90 -10.67
CA ARG A 80 -2.75 -4.85 -10.04
C ARG A 80 -3.87 -4.09 -9.34
N SER A 81 -5.11 -4.33 -9.76
CA SER A 81 -6.29 -3.69 -9.15
C SER A 81 -6.54 -4.16 -7.71
N GLU A 82 -6.07 -5.36 -7.36
CA GLU A 82 -6.13 -5.91 -6.01
C GLU A 82 -5.33 -5.08 -5.00
N LEU A 83 -4.38 -4.26 -5.48
CA LEU A 83 -3.56 -3.37 -4.67
C LEU A 83 -4.15 -1.95 -4.51
N ARG A 84 -5.36 -1.68 -5.04
CA ARG A 84 -6.06 -0.41 -4.81
C ARG A 84 -6.31 -0.20 -3.33
N GLU A 85 -6.40 1.08 -2.93
CA GLU A 85 -6.86 1.47 -1.60
C GLU A 85 -8.27 0.93 -1.34
N ARG A 86 -8.68 0.91 -0.08
CA ARG A 86 -10.05 0.59 0.29
C ARG A 86 -11.04 1.50 -0.46
N ASN A 87 -12.05 0.90 -1.05
CA ASN A 87 -13.11 1.65 -1.71
C ASN A 87 -14.07 2.24 -0.67
N LEU A 88 -14.13 3.56 -0.60
CA LEU A 88 -15.01 4.27 0.33
C LEU A 88 -16.33 4.73 -0.33
N GLY A 89 -16.70 4.13 -1.48
CA GLY A 89 -17.97 4.34 -2.15
C GLY A 89 -18.23 5.80 -2.53
N LYS A 90 -19.43 6.29 -2.26
CA LYS A 90 -19.89 7.63 -2.64
C LYS A 90 -19.09 8.80 -2.07
N CYS A 91 -18.21 8.56 -1.11
CA CYS A 91 -17.34 9.61 -0.59
C CYS A 91 -16.04 9.79 -1.38
N CYS A 92 -15.73 8.91 -2.34
CA CYS A 92 -14.55 9.04 -3.19
C CYS A 92 -14.54 10.42 -3.88
N GLY A 93 -13.47 11.19 -3.66
CA GLY A 93 -13.32 12.53 -4.24
C GLY A 93 -14.16 13.63 -3.56
N LYS A 94 -14.88 13.34 -2.48
CA LYS A 94 -15.49 14.35 -1.60
C LYS A 94 -14.47 14.88 -0.60
N SER A 95 -14.82 15.95 0.12
CA SER A 95 -13.95 16.42 1.20
C SER A 95 -13.99 15.48 2.41
N VAL A 96 -12.92 15.46 3.19
CA VAL A 96 -12.87 14.73 4.47
C VAL A 96 -13.94 15.27 5.44
N GLN A 97 -14.24 16.56 5.37
CA GLN A 97 -15.34 17.15 6.15
C GLN A 97 -16.68 16.54 5.71
N TRP A 98 -16.96 16.45 4.40
CA TRP A 98 -18.18 15.86 3.90
C TRP A 98 -18.32 14.39 4.36
N LEU A 99 -17.22 13.61 4.30
CA LEU A 99 -17.21 12.23 4.81
C LEU A 99 -17.69 12.17 6.27
N ARG A 100 -17.12 13.00 7.15
CA ARG A 100 -17.45 13.02 8.58
C ARG A 100 -18.90 13.41 8.86
N GLU A 101 -19.46 14.27 8.04
CA GLU A 101 -20.84 14.77 8.20
C GLU A 101 -21.90 13.85 7.59
N ASN A 102 -21.51 12.94 6.65
CA ASN A 102 -22.45 12.20 5.83
C ASN A 102 -22.26 10.67 5.87
N MET A 103 -21.35 10.13 6.69
CA MET A 103 -21.21 8.69 6.82
C MET A 103 -22.54 8.06 7.29
N ASP A 104 -22.91 6.92 6.69
CA ASP A 104 -24.15 6.23 7.01
C ASP A 104 -24.09 5.66 8.44
N GLN A 105 -22.91 5.17 8.86
CA GLN A 105 -22.62 4.70 10.22
C GLN A 105 -21.10 4.70 10.50
N PRO A 106 -20.68 4.80 11.77
CA PRO A 106 -19.28 4.60 12.15
C PRO A 106 -18.92 3.11 12.04
N GLU A 107 -17.70 2.83 11.58
CA GLU A 107 -17.16 1.48 11.60
C GLU A 107 -16.76 1.10 13.03
N ARG A 108 -17.28 -0.03 13.53
CA ARG A 108 -16.98 -0.62 14.84
C ARG A 108 -16.31 -1.98 14.71
N THR A 109 -16.54 -2.64 13.60
CA THR A 109 -16.01 -3.95 13.25
C THR A 109 -15.49 -3.95 11.83
N ILE A 110 -14.69 -4.95 11.48
CA ILE A 110 -14.17 -5.16 10.13
C ILE A 110 -15.26 -5.43 9.08
N ASP A 111 -16.48 -5.71 9.49
CA ASP A 111 -17.62 -5.99 8.61
C ASP A 111 -18.47 -4.74 8.34
N ASP A 112 -18.25 -3.67 9.09
CA ASP A 112 -18.95 -2.41 8.89
C ASP A 112 -18.43 -1.67 7.65
N ARG A 113 -19.33 -0.91 7.02
CA ARG A 113 -19.04 -0.03 5.90
C ARG A 113 -19.42 1.40 6.26
N LEU A 114 -18.57 2.36 5.93
CA LEU A 114 -18.89 3.79 6.11
C LEU A 114 -20.10 4.23 5.30
N PHE A 115 -20.27 3.62 4.12
CA PHE A 115 -21.39 3.80 3.21
C PHE A 115 -21.83 2.47 2.64
N SER A 116 -23.09 2.35 2.25
CA SER A 116 -23.66 1.09 1.72
C SER A 116 -22.92 0.57 0.48
N ASP A 117 -22.28 1.45 -0.30
CA ASP A 117 -21.50 1.15 -1.50
C ASP A 117 -19.97 1.11 -1.27
N ALA A 118 -19.53 1.25 -0.01
CA ALA A 118 -18.12 1.17 0.36
C ALA A 118 -17.69 -0.27 0.66
N GLU A 119 -16.38 -0.56 0.57
CA GLU A 119 -15.80 -1.80 1.09
C GLU A 119 -15.72 -1.76 2.62
N SER A 120 -16.03 -2.88 3.27
CA SER A 120 -15.59 -3.17 4.63
C SER A 120 -14.11 -3.61 4.64
N ARG A 121 -13.50 -3.65 5.83
CA ARG A 121 -12.13 -4.18 5.98
C ARG A 121 -12.02 -5.66 5.58
N ARG A 122 -13.05 -6.47 5.86
CA ARG A 122 -13.10 -7.86 5.42
C ARG A 122 -13.18 -8.00 3.91
N GLU A 123 -13.89 -7.11 3.23
CA GLU A 123 -13.97 -7.13 1.77
C GLU A 123 -12.64 -6.70 1.13
N GLU A 124 -11.97 -5.70 1.68
CA GLU A 124 -10.61 -5.32 1.30
C GLU A 124 -9.63 -6.48 1.48
N TRP A 125 -9.67 -7.18 2.61
CA TRP A 125 -8.89 -8.40 2.87
C TRP A 125 -9.16 -9.48 1.81
N ASN A 126 -10.42 -9.77 1.52
CA ASN A 126 -10.82 -10.80 0.56
C ASN A 126 -10.36 -10.44 -0.87
N ARG A 127 -10.35 -9.16 -1.23
CA ARG A 127 -9.83 -8.67 -2.51
C ARG A 127 -8.32 -8.81 -2.61
N LEU A 128 -7.60 -8.53 -1.53
CA LEU A 128 -6.14 -8.62 -1.48
C LEU A 128 -5.63 -10.08 -1.45
N LYS A 129 -6.36 -10.97 -0.78
CA LYS A 129 -5.92 -12.33 -0.46
C LYS A 129 -5.42 -13.15 -1.66
N PRO A 130 -6.10 -13.19 -2.83
CA PRO A 130 -5.60 -13.93 -3.99
C PRO A 130 -4.24 -13.43 -4.50
N PHE A 131 -4.04 -12.11 -4.55
CA PHE A 131 -2.75 -11.52 -4.91
C PHE A 131 -1.66 -11.86 -3.88
N PHE A 132 -1.99 -11.77 -2.60
CA PHE A 132 -1.06 -12.12 -1.52
C PHE A 132 -0.61 -13.59 -1.63
N ASP A 133 -1.54 -14.51 -1.84
CA ASP A 133 -1.24 -15.94 -2.00
C ASP A 133 -0.37 -16.20 -3.23
N GLU A 134 -0.65 -15.51 -4.34
CA GLU A 134 0.14 -15.59 -5.58
C GLU A 134 1.60 -15.22 -5.30
N ILE A 135 1.86 -14.06 -4.68
CA ILE A 135 3.24 -13.59 -4.45
C ILE A 135 3.96 -14.38 -3.36
N MET A 136 3.23 -14.98 -2.42
CA MET A 136 3.85 -15.83 -1.38
C MET A 136 4.22 -17.21 -1.90
N SER A 137 3.50 -17.73 -2.90
CA SER A 137 3.71 -19.08 -3.47
C SER A 137 4.59 -19.12 -4.72
N ASN A 138 4.81 -17.99 -5.40
CA ASN A 138 5.64 -17.95 -6.61
C ASN A 138 7.16 -18.01 -6.28
N ASP A 139 7.99 -18.19 -7.31
CA ASP A 139 9.44 -18.32 -7.19
C ASP A 139 10.18 -16.97 -7.04
N GLU A 140 9.48 -15.86 -7.04
CA GLU A 140 10.07 -14.52 -6.90
C GLU A 140 10.60 -14.30 -5.47
N GLU A 141 11.91 -14.24 -5.33
CA GLU A 141 12.54 -14.05 -4.02
C GLU A 141 12.49 -12.61 -3.51
N ASN A 142 12.46 -11.62 -4.41
CA ASN A 142 12.48 -10.21 -4.05
C ASN A 142 11.35 -9.47 -4.76
N ILE A 143 10.46 -8.88 -3.99
CA ILE A 143 9.24 -8.24 -4.47
C ILE A 143 9.15 -6.83 -3.89
N ILE A 144 8.78 -5.85 -4.72
CA ILE A 144 8.40 -4.51 -4.29
C ILE A 144 6.89 -4.36 -4.52
N VAL A 145 6.15 -3.93 -3.52
CA VAL A 145 4.70 -3.66 -3.59
C VAL A 145 4.47 -2.18 -3.31
N VAL A 146 3.91 -1.46 -4.28
CA VAL A 146 3.54 -0.04 -4.12
C VAL A 146 2.03 0.07 -4.02
N SER A 147 1.54 0.59 -2.89
CA SER A 147 0.11 0.63 -2.59
C SER A 147 -0.23 1.82 -1.66
N HIS A 148 -1.21 1.66 -0.78
CA HIS A 148 -1.88 2.69 0.00
C HIS A 148 -1.91 2.35 1.48
N GLY A 149 -2.33 3.30 2.32
CA GLY A 149 -2.23 3.19 3.76
C GLY A 149 -3.07 2.07 4.36
N ASP A 150 -4.37 2.06 4.07
CA ASP A 150 -5.30 1.05 4.61
C ASP A 150 -4.95 -0.35 4.09
N LEU A 151 -4.73 -0.48 2.78
CA LEU A 151 -4.40 -1.78 2.19
C LEU A 151 -3.08 -2.34 2.73
N LEU A 152 -2.04 -1.52 2.90
CA LEU A 152 -0.76 -2.00 3.45
C LEU A 152 -0.88 -2.39 4.92
N SER A 153 -1.78 -1.79 5.69
CA SER A 153 -2.10 -2.26 7.04
C SER A 153 -2.69 -3.67 7.01
N VAL A 154 -3.65 -3.92 6.12
CA VAL A 154 -4.21 -5.26 5.87
C VAL A 154 -3.12 -6.25 5.41
N PHE A 155 -2.27 -5.83 4.47
CA PHE A 155 -1.16 -6.65 3.97
C PHE A 155 -0.19 -7.07 5.09
N ASN A 156 0.14 -6.16 6.01
CA ASN A 156 1.05 -6.43 7.12
C ASN A 156 0.47 -7.48 8.09
N ILE A 157 -0.82 -7.40 8.42
CA ILE A 157 -1.53 -8.39 9.26
C ILE A 157 -1.53 -9.76 8.55
N MET A 158 -1.86 -9.79 7.26
CA MET A 158 -1.86 -11.01 6.45
C MET A 158 -0.45 -11.62 6.32
N PHE A 159 0.58 -10.79 6.15
CA PHE A 159 1.97 -11.25 6.10
C PHE A 159 2.42 -11.91 7.40
N LEU A 160 1.99 -11.42 8.55
CA LEU A 160 2.29 -12.03 9.84
C LEU A 160 1.52 -13.35 10.09
N GLY A 161 0.60 -13.73 9.20
CA GLY A 161 -0.23 -14.92 9.35
C GLY A 161 -1.29 -14.78 10.45
N LEU A 162 -1.68 -13.53 10.75
CA LEU A 162 -2.75 -13.24 11.68
C LEU A 162 -4.10 -13.28 10.97
N ASP A 163 -5.17 -13.55 11.71
CA ASP A 163 -6.53 -13.59 11.19
C ASP A 163 -7.05 -12.18 10.88
N VAL A 164 -8.00 -12.08 9.97
CA VAL A 164 -8.63 -10.80 9.59
C VAL A 164 -9.29 -10.11 10.79
N GLU A 165 -9.79 -10.87 11.76
CA GLU A 165 -10.38 -10.39 13.02
C GLU A 165 -9.42 -9.54 13.85
N THR A 166 -8.11 -9.70 13.66
CA THR A 166 -7.08 -8.87 14.30
C THR A 166 -7.27 -7.39 13.99
N LEU A 167 -7.76 -7.05 12.80
CA LEU A 167 -8.05 -5.68 12.39
C LEU A 167 -9.17 -4.99 13.20
N ASN A 168 -9.94 -5.74 14.01
CA ASN A 168 -10.88 -5.14 14.98
C ASN A 168 -10.17 -4.46 16.16
N THR A 169 -8.92 -4.83 16.43
CA THR A 169 -8.23 -4.42 17.66
C THR A 169 -6.88 -3.77 17.43
N CYS A 170 -6.22 -4.04 16.32
CA CYS A 170 -4.93 -3.44 16.01
C CYS A 170 -4.68 -3.32 14.50
N GLU A 171 -3.87 -2.32 14.15
CA GLU A 171 -3.40 -2.04 12.80
C GLU A 171 -1.88 -1.85 12.80
N ILE A 172 -1.25 -2.21 11.69
CA ILE A 172 0.16 -1.92 11.44
C ILE A 172 0.21 -0.95 10.26
N SER A 173 -0.05 0.30 10.54
CA SER A 173 -0.14 1.38 9.56
C SER A 173 1.20 2.09 9.35
N GLY A 174 1.28 2.83 8.25
CA GLY A 174 2.44 3.64 7.88
C GLY A 174 2.06 5.05 7.45
N LEU A 175 3.03 5.75 6.91
CA LEU A 175 2.91 7.11 6.40
C LEU A 175 3.17 7.14 4.89
N SER A 176 2.61 8.11 4.20
CA SER A 176 2.86 8.37 2.77
C SER A 176 4.36 8.51 2.49
N GLY A 177 4.88 7.70 1.57
CA GLY A 177 6.31 7.59 1.26
C GLY A 177 7.09 6.68 2.21
N GLY A 178 6.44 6.07 3.19
CA GLY A 178 7.06 5.11 4.10
C GLY A 178 7.42 3.79 3.39
N VAL A 179 8.64 3.30 3.64
CA VAL A 179 9.16 2.04 3.09
C VAL A 179 9.27 1.02 4.20
N SER A 180 8.65 -0.15 3.98
CA SER A 180 8.74 -1.27 4.94
C SER A 180 9.50 -2.44 4.34
N ARG A 181 10.12 -3.26 5.19
CA ARG A 181 10.84 -4.46 4.77
C ARG A 181 10.37 -5.68 5.55
N LEU A 182 9.77 -6.62 4.84
CA LEU A 182 9.23 -7.86 5.34
C LEU A 182 10.09 -9.01 4.80
N VAL A 183 10.34 -10.02 5.60
CA VAL A 183 11.20 -11.16 5.24
C VAL A 183 10.57 -12.45 5.73
N GLU A 184 10.46 -13.44 4.83
CA GLU A 184 10.18 -14.83 5.18
C GLU A 184 11.45 -15.67 4.96
N ASN A 185 11.91 -16.32 6.02
CA ASN A 185 13.07 -17.20 5.97
C ASN A 185 12.74 -18.54 5.27
N ASN A 186 13.77 -19.35 5.00
CA ASN A 186 13.60 -20.66 4.38
C ASN A 186 12.83 -21.66 5.26
N ASP A 187 12.74 -21.43 6.55
CA ASP A 187 11.92 -22.18 7.51
C ASP A 187 10.47 -21.68 7.65
N GLY A 188 10.07 -20.73 6.80
CA GLY A 188 8.73 -20.14 6.80
C GLY A 188 8.47 -19.10 7.90
N LYS A 189 9.46 -18.77 8.73
CA LYS A 189 9.31 -17.75 9.77
C LYS A 189 9.33 -16.35 9.17
N ARG A 190 8.34 -15.53 9.54
CA ARG A 190 8.09 -14.18 9.01
C ARG A 190 8.53 -13.09 9.97
N PHE A 191 9.10 -12.02 9.43
CA PHE A 191 9.60 -10.87 10.19
C PHE A 191 9.25 -9.56 9.48
N ILE A 192 8.78 -8.58 10.23
CA ILE A 192 8.81 -7.19 9.81
C ILE A 192 10.12 -6.59 10.32
N LYS A 193 11.10 -6.44 9.45
CA LYS A 193 12.42 -5.91 9.80
C LYS A 193 12.42 -4.40 9.94
N ARG A 194 11.52 -3.72 9.23
CA ARG A 194 11.37 -2.27 9.21
C ARG A 194 9.94 -1.95 8.82
N ILE A 195 9.33 -0.96 9.45
CA ILE A 195 7.98 -0.50 9.14
C ILE A 195 8.01 1.01 8.86
N SER A 196 7.42 1.41 7.74
CA SER A 196 7.21 2.82 7.35
C SER A 196 8.44 3.73 7.57
N ASP A 197 9.61 3.30 7.12
CA ASP A 197 10.83 4.09 7.25
C ASP A 197 10.78 5.32 6.34
N MET A 198 10.64 6.49 6.95
CA MET A 198 10.55 7.78 6.29
C MET A 198 11.92 8.35 5.89
N SER A 199 13.02 7.68 6.22
CA SER A 199 14.34 8.15 5.80
C SER A 199 14.57 8.05 4.30
N TYR A 200 13.74 7.26 3.59
CA TYR A 200 13.85 7.08 2.14
C TYR A 200 13.38 8.28 1.32
N ILE A 201 12.52 9.12 1.85
CA ILE A 201 12.00 10.29 1.12
C ILE A 201 12.90 11.53 1.20
N LYS A 202 14.00 11.45 1.96
CA LYS A 202 14.94 12.56 2.21
C LYS A 202 16.13 12.53 1.25
#